data_ec0ebbaafd4a68559703c648da082a0e
#
_entry.id   ec0ebbaafd4a68559703c648da082a0e
#
_cell.length_a   1.000
_cell.length_b   1.000
_cell.length_c   1.000
_cell.angle_alpha   90.00
_cell.angle_beta   90.00
_cell.angle_gamma   90.00
#
_symmetry.space_group_name_H-M   'P 1'
#
loop_
_entity.id
_entity.type
_entity.pdbx_description
1 polymer ?
#
loop_
_entity_poly.entity_id
_entity_poly.type
_entity_poly.pdbx_seq_one_letter_code
_entity_poly.pdbx_strand_id
1 'polypeptide(L)'
;MNIDGLNEVKVSENYVLKDSYEQFKKEVEELYGFLHIFKPDLKNIEIDRKENKDFWLCDLIMVYDDYKVHAEFESTGIKKLIRLFTYLQKMVRGEIVFIDEFDSNLHDVYLCAILEYLMEHGKGQLCFTTHNVGPMDVLRRRKKSIDFLSENHKIYPWTANGNYSPAKLYRNGMIEGSPFNVDSID
;
A
#
# COMPACT_ATOMS: atom_id res chain seq x y z
N MET A 1 -17.94 -3.77 13.92
CA MET A 1 -18.91 -2.83 13.33
C MET A 1 -18.09 -1.59 12.98
N ASN A 2 -17.71 -1.46 11.72
CA ASN A 2 -16.90 -0.31 11.26
C ASN A 2 -17.82 0.92 11.19
N ILE A 3 -17.55 1.93 12.00
CA ILE A 3 -18.38 3.13 12.17
C ILE A 3 -18.26 4.08 10.95
N ASP A 4 -17.34 3.82 10.03
CA ASP A 4 -16.93 4.76 8.96
C ASP A 4 -17.53 4.46 7.57
N GLY A 5 -18.45 3.53 7.44
CA GLY A 5 -19.20 3.28 6.18
C GLY A 5 -18.38 2.73 4.99
N LEU A 6 -17.09 2.47 5.16
CA LEU A 6 -16.25 1.79 4.19
C LEU A 6 -16.10 0.32 4.63
N ASN A 7 -16.64 -0.60 3.83
CA ASN A 7 -16.33 -1.99 4.00
C ASN A 7 -14.91 -2.23 3.49
N GLU A 8 -14.06 -2.86 4.31
CA GLU A 8 -12.74 -3.30 3.85
C GLU A 8 -12.92 -4.36 2.75
N VAL A 9 -12.48 -4.05 1.54
CA VAL A 9 -12.47 -5.01 0.45
C VAL A 9 -11.35 -6.02 0.69
N LYS A 10 -11.74 -7.30 0.83
CA LYS A 10 -10.82 -8.41 1.08
C LYS A 10 -10.60 -9.22 -0.20
N VAL A 11 -9.49 -9.94 -0.22
CA VAL A 11 -9.14 -10.85 -1.32
C VAL A 11 -10.21 -11.92 -1.53
N SER A 12 -10.81 -12.43 -0.44
CA SER A 12 -11.88 -13.44 -0.44
C SER A 12 -12.80 -13.27 0.77
N GLU A 13 -13.96 -13.93 0.72
CA GLU A 13 -14.93 -13.99 1.81
C GLU A 13 -15.39 -12.61 2.32
N ASN A 14 -15.81 -11.74 1.39
CA ASN A 14 -16.40 -10.47 1.75
C ASN A 14 -17.87 -10.67 2.20
N TYR A 15 -18.15 -10.41 3.48
CA TYR A 15 -19.51 -10.46 4.03
C TYR A 15 -20.16 -9.09 3.85
N VAL A 16 -21.04 -8.97 2.87
CA VAL A 16 -21.66 -7.70 2.46
C VAL A 16 -23.14 -7.71 2.81
N LEU A 17 -23.59 -6.77 3.63
CA LEU A 17 -25.02 -6.61 3.90
C LEU A 17 -25.78 -6.34 2.60
N LYS A 18 -26.98 -6.88 2.46
CA LYS A 18 -27.79 -6.76 1.24
C LYS A 18 -28.01 -5.30 0.84
N ASP A 19 -28.28 -4.43 1.80
CA ASP A 19 -28.48 -2.99 1.58
C ASP A 19 -27.19 -2.24 1.22
N SER A 20 -26.02 -2.81 1.50
CA SER A 20 -24.70 -2.23 1.20
C SER A 20 -24.07 -2.77 -0.08
N TYR A 21 -24.76 -3.65 -0.80
CA TYR A 21 -24.18 -4.31 -1.98
C TYR A 21 -23.81 -3.34 -3.11
N GLU A 22 -24.63 -2.37 -3.40
CA GLU A 22 -24.33 -1.37 -4.44
C GLU A 22 -23.12 -0.48 -4.06
N GLN A 23 -22.93 -0.22 -2.77
CA GLN A 23 -21.73 0.47 -2.30
C GLN A 23 -20.48 -0.40 -2.46
N PHE A 24 -20.55 -1.67 -2.06
CA PHE A 24 -19.45 -2.62 -2.25
C PHE A 24 -19.05 -2.77 -3.72
N LYS A 25 -20.04 -2.82 -4.62
CA LYS A 25 -19.78 -2.87 -6.06
C LYS A 25 -18.97 -1.66 -6.56
N LYS A 26 -19.30 -0.45 -6.09
CA LYS A 26 -18.53 0.76 -6.41
C LYS A 26 -17.11 0.69 -5.88
N GLU A 27 -16.93 0.17 -4.67
CA GLU A 27 -15.60 -0.01 -4.08
C GLU A 27 -14.76 -1.00 -4.89
N VAL A 28 -15.36 -2.06 -5.45
CA VAL A 28 -14.69 -3.01 -6.35
C VAL A 28 -14.35 -2.35 -7.70
N GLU A 29 -15.21 -1.48 -8.23
CA GLU A 29 -14.92 -0.70 -9.43
C GLU A 29 -13.74 0.26 -9.22
N GLU A 30 -13.68 0.94 -8.06
CA GLU A 30 -12.55 1.79 -7.67
C GLU A 30 -11.27 0.96 -7.46
N LEU A 31 -11.39 -0.22 -6.84
CA LEU A 31 -10.28 -1.17 -6.69
C LEU A 31 -9.72 -1.61 -8.05
N TYR A 32 -10.60 -1.91 -9.02
CA TYR A 32 -10.16 -2.23 -10.37
C TYR A 32 -9.32 -1.09 -10.97
N GLY A 33 -9.82 0.16 -10.91
CA GLY A 33 -9.08 1.32 -11.40
C GLY A 33 -7.70 1.47 -10.73
N PHE A 34 -7.63 1.24 -9.43
CA PHE A 34 -6.38 1.26 -8.69
C PHE A 34 -5.42 0.14 -9.13
N LEU A 35 -5.89 -1.10 -9.18
CA LEU A 35 -5.05 -2.24 -9.55
C LEU A 35 -4.58 -2.19 -11.01
N HIS A 36 -5.41 -1.65 -11.91
CA HIS A 36 -5.07 -1.54 -13.33
C HIS A 36 -3.83 -0.68 -13.59
N ILE A 37 -3.50 0.28 -12.69
CA ILE A 37 -2.26 1.07 -12.74
C ILE A 37 -1.02 0.18 -12.65
N PHE A 38 -1.08 -0.87 -11.81
CA PHE A 38 0.04 -1.77 -11.54
C PHE A 38 0.00 -3.06 -12.38
N LYS A 39 -1.18 -3.38 -12.90
CA LYS A 39 -1.45 -4.60 -13.67
C LYS A 39 -2.32 -4.27 -14.89
N PRO A 40 -1.73 -3.72 -15.96
CA PRO A 40 -2.47 -3.25 -17.15
C PRO A 40 -3.16 -4.36 -17.95
N ASP A 41 -2.75 -5.61 -17.76
CA ASP A 41 -3.39 -6.80 -18.35
C ASP A 41 -4.68 -7.21 -17.63
N LEU A 42 -4.94 -6.70 -16.41
CA LEU A 42 -6.22 -6.88 -15.73
C LEU A 42 -7.32 -6.09 -16.48
N LYS A 43 -8.39 -6.74 -16.90
CA LYS A 43 -9.48 -6.13 -17.67
C LYS A 43 -10.70 -5.77 -16.85
N ASN A 44 -10.96 -6.52 -15.80
CA ASN A 44 -12.09 -6.29 -14.90
C ASN A 44 -11.91 -7.06 -13.59
N ILE A 45 -12.71 -6.69 -12.59
CA ILE A 45 -12.95 -7.50 -11.39
C ILE A 45 -14.43 -7.80 -11.32
N GLU A 46 -14.79 -9.07 -11.45
CA GLU A 46 -16.16 -9.55 -11.26
C GLU A 46 -16.37 -9.95 -9.80
N ILE A 47 -17.61 -9.89 -9.36
CA ILE A 47 -18.02 -10.32 -8.02
C ILE A 47 -18.79 -11.64 -8.17
N ASP A 48 -18.21 -12.73 -7.68
CA ASP A 48 -18.95 -13.98 -7.46
C ASP A 48 -19.66 -13.89 -6.11
N ARG A 49 -20.98 -13.96 -6.10
CA ARG A 49 -21.77 -13.79 -4.89
C ARG A 49 -22.66 -15.00 -4.60
N LYS A 50 -22.68 -15.38 -3.34
CA LYS A 50 -23.58 -16.41 -2.81
C LYS A 50 -24.52 -15.79 -1.80
N GLU A 51 -25.81 -16.10 -1.93
CA GLU A 51 -26.81 -15.54 -1.01
C GLU A 51 -26.75 -16.25 0.34
N ASN A 52 -26.78 -15.45 1.40
CA ASN A 52 -27.09 -15.87 2.76
C ASN A 52 -28.25 -15.02 3.30
N LYS A 53 -28.79 -15.36 4.46
CA LYS A 53 -30.03 -14.74 5.00
C LYS A 53 -30.00 -13.22 4.93
N ASP A 54 -29.01 -12.58 5.56
CA ASP A 54 -28.95 -11.14 5.75
C ASP A 54 -27.80 -10.48 4.96
N PHE A 55 -26.96 -11.26 4.31
CA PHE A 55 -25.77 -10.77 3.61
C PHE A 55 -25.47 -11.57 2.34
N TRP A 56 -24.63 -11.00 1.48
CA TRP A 56 -23.98 -11.67 0.40
C TRP A 56 -22.57 -12.11 0.82
N LEU A 57 -22.20 -13.34 0.54
CA LEU A 57 -20.81 -13.77 0.56
C LEU A 57 -20.24 -13.53 -0.84
N CYS A 58 -19.29 -12.58 -0.92
CA CYS A 58 -18.73 -12.11 -2.19
C CYS A 58 -17.26 -12.47 -2.29
N ASP A 59 -16.88 -13.07 -3.41
CA ASP A 59 -15.51 -13.34 -3.80
C ASP A 59 -15.14 -12.53 -5.04
N LEU A 60 -13.88 -12.11 -5.14
CA LEU A 60 -13.37 -11.33 -6.26
C LEU A 60 -12.79 -12.26 -7.32
N ILE A 61 -13.24 -12.09 -8.56
CA ILE A 61 -12.75 -12.81 -9.73
C ILE A 61 -12.01 -11.83 -10.64
N MET A 62 -10.71 -12.01 -10.76
CA MET A 62 -9.87 -11.21 -11.62
C MET A 62 -10.02 -11.66 -13.07
N VAL A 63 -10.34 -10.75 -13.98
CA VAL A 63 -10.63 -11.04 -15.38
C VAL A 63 -9.48 -10.54 -16.26
N TYR A 64 -8.92 -11.45 -17.05
CA TYR A 64 -7.89 -11.20 -18.07
C TYR A 64 -8.43 -11.53 -19.46
N ASP A 65 -7.65 -11.26 -20.51
CA ASP A 65 -8.10 -11.50 -21.89
C ASP A 65 -8.48 -12.95 -22.15
N ASP A 66 -7.67 -13.91 -21.64
CA ASP A 66 -7.79 -15.34 -21.97
C ASP A 66 -8.28 -16.18 -20.79
N TYR A 67 -8.37 -15.63 -19.58
CA TYR A 67 -8.74 -16.41 -18.40
C TYR A 67 -9.36 -15.55 -17.30
N LYS A 68 -10.00 -16.22 -16.35
CA LYS A 68 -10.47 -15.66 -15.10
C LYS A 68 -9.85 -16.44 -13.94
N VAL A 69 -9.48 -15.77 -12.88
CA VAL A 69 -8.90 -16.38 -11.69
C VAL A 69 -9.47 -15.75 -10.44
N HIS A 70 -9.73 -16.56 -9.42
CA HIS A 70 -10.12 -16.08 -8.10
C HIS A 70 -8.95 -15.25 -7.50
N ALA A 71 -9.26 -14.11 -6.88
CA ALA A 71 -8.23 -13.19 -6.38
C ALA A 71 -7.27 -13.81 -5.36
N GLU A 72 -7.70 -14.89 -4.68
CA GLU A 72 -6.84 -15.65 -3.76
C GLU A 72 -5.66 -16.35 -4.45
N PHE A 73 -5.77 -16.65 -5.73
CA PHE A 73 -4.71 -17.26 -6.54
C PHE A 73 -3.81 -16.24 -7.24
N GLU A 74 -4.08 -14.95 -7.03
CA GLU A 74 -3.20 -13.89 -7.50
C GLU A 74 -1.85 -13.86 -6.77
N SER A 75 -0.88 -13.17 -7.37
CA SER A 75 0.43 -12.96 -6.76
C SER A 75 0.32 -12.30 -5.38
N THR A 76 1.32 -12.54 -4.52
CA THR A 76 1.35 -11.92 -3.18
C THR A 76 1.33 -10.39 -3.24
N GLY A 77 1.96 -9.80 -4.27
CA GLY A 77 1.96 -8.35 -4.50
C GLY A 77 0.56 -7.81 -4.81
N ILE A 78 -0.19 -8.45 -5.71
CA ILE A 78 -1.57 -8.05 -6.02
C ILE A 78 -2.48 -8.21 -4.80
N LYS A 79 -2.37 -9.32 -4.07
CA LYS A 79 -3.12 -9.51 -2.82
C LYS A 79 -2.77 -8.44 -1.76
N LYS A 80 -1.51 -8.02 -1.66
CA LYS A 80 -1.11 -6.90 -0.79
C LYS A 80 -1.76 -5.59 -1.24
N LEU A 81 -1.77 -5.28 -2.55
CA LEU A 81 -2.42 -4.08 -3.08
C LEU A 81 -3.93 -4.06 -2.78
N ILE A 82 -4.63 -5.18 -2.92
CA ILE A 82 -6.05 -5.30 -2.55
C ILE A 82 -6.25 -4.95 -1.07
N ARG A 83 -5.44 -5.50 -0.17
CA ARG A 83 -5.51 -5.24 1.28
C ARG A 83 -5.19 -3.78 1.62
N LEU A 84 -4.25 -3.17 0.92
CA LEU A 84 -3.86 -1.78 1.14
C LEU A 84 -4.90 -0.79 0.62
N PHE A 85 -5.67 -1.15 -0.39
CA PHE A 85 -6.57 -0.26 -1.11
C PHE A 85 -7.45 0.58 -0.18
N THR A 86 -8.16 -0.04 0.75
CA THR A 86 -9.07 0.66 1.68
C THR A 86 -8.32 1.69 2.54
N TYR A 87 -7.12 1.37 3.02
CA TYR A 87 -6.30 2.29 3.82
C TYR A 87 -5.81 3.47 2.98
N LEU A 88 -5.37 3.21 1.75
CA LEU A 88 -4.93 4.25 0.83
C LEU A 88 -6.08 5.19 0.44
N GLN A 89 -7.28 4.64 0.25
CA GLN A 89 -8.50 5.43 0.01
C GLN A 89 -8.84 6.35 1.20
N LYS A 90 -8.70 5.88 2.43
CA LYS A 90 -8.88 6.70 3.64
C LYS A 90 -7.91 7.88 3.66
N MET A 91 -6.62 7.63 3.36
CA MET A 91 -5.60 8.69 3.26
C MET A 91 -5.95 9.71 2.16
N VAL A 92 -6.39 9.27 0.99
CA VAL A 92 -6.81 10.17 -0.09
C VAL A 92 -8.00 11.05 0.32
N ARG A 93 -8.90 10.54 1.17
CA ARG A 93 -10.07 11.26 1.69
C ARG A 93 -9.76 12.21 2.85
N GLY A 94 -8.54 12.20 3.40
CA GLY A 94 -8.11 13.14 4.44
C GLY A 94 -7.87 12.53 5.82
N GLU A 95 -7.90 11.20 5.95
CA GLU A 95 -7.64 10.52 7.21
C GLU A 95 -6.15 10.32 7.49
N ILE A 96 -5.81 10.08 8.75
CA ILE A 96 -4.45 9.67 9.16
C ILE A 96 -4.40 8.15 9.16
N VAL A 97 -3.45 7.58 8.43
CA VAL A 97 -3.30 6.14 8.27
C VAL A 97 -1.90 5.71 8.70
N PHE A 98 -1.83 4.61 9.45
CA PHE A 98 -0.58 3.98 9.86
C PHE A 98 -0.46 2.60 9.21
N ILE A 99 0.66 2.33 8.55
CA ILE A 99 0.94 1.04 7.92
C ILE A 99 2.32 0.58 8.34
N ASP A 100 2.37 -0.56 9.01
CA ASP A 100 3.63 -1.21 9.33
C ASP A 100 4.08 -2.10 8.18
N GLU A 101 5.40 -2.15 7.91
CA GLU A 101 6.00 -2.90 6.80
C GLU A 101 5.26 -2.66 5.46
N PHE A 102 5.16 -1.39 5.07
CA PHE A 102 4.44 -1.01 3.86
C PHE A 102 4.98 -1.69 2.61
N ASP A 103 6.28 -1.91 2.55
CA ASP A 103 7.02 -2.56 1.46
C ASP A 103 6.88 -4.09 1.43
N SER A 104 6.36 -4.71 2.48
CA SER A 104 6.26 -6.17 2.56
C SER A 104 5.46 -6.74 1.38
N ASN A 105 6.10 -7.64 0.59
CA ASN A 105 5.54 -8.23 -0.62
C ASN A 105 5.19 -7.25 -1.77
N LEU A 106 5.69 -6.02 -1.73
CA LEU A 106 5.59 -5.07 -2.85
C LEU A 106 6.93 -4.88 -3.54
N HIS A 107 6.91 -4.81 -4.85
CA HIS A 107 8.08 -4.43 -5.62
C HIS A 107 8.35 -2.93 -5.46
N ASP A 108 9.64 -2.53 -5.37
CA ASP A 108 10.06 -1.13 -5.19
C ASP A 108 9.35 -0.14 -6.11
N VAL A 109 9.19 -0.53 -7.38
CA VAL A 109 8.54 0.32 -8.39
C VAL A 109 7.09 0.62 -8.00
N TYR A 110 6.35 -0.37 -7.50
CA TYR A 110 4.97 -0.18 -7.07
C TYR A 110 4.89 0.69 -5.80
N LEU A 111 5.78 0.43 -4.86
CA LEU A 111 5.85 1.23 -3.63
C LEU A 111 6.12 2.71 -3.94
N CYS A 112 7.09 3.00 -4.79
CA CYS A 112 7.40 4.36 -5.21
C CYS A 112 6.23 5.01 -5.97
N ALA A 113 5.60 4.29 -6.89
CA ALA A 113 4.45 4.80 -7.65
C ALA A 113 3.24 5.11 -6.75
N ILE A 114 2.97 4.26 -5.73
CA ILE A 114 1.92 4.53 -4.73
C ILE A 114 2.25 5.81 -3.96
N LEU A 115 3.49 5.98 -3.51
CA LEU A 115 3.89 7.17 -2.75
C LEU A 115 3.78 8.44 -3.60
N GLU A 116 4.21 8.41 -4.85
CA GLU A 116 4.07 9.54 -5.79
C GLU A 116 2.59 9.90 -5.97
N TYR A 117 1.73 8.92 -6.23
CA TYR A 117 0.29 9.11 -6.34
C TYR A 117 -0.32 9.74 -5.06
N LEU A 118 0.05 9.21 -3.89
CA LEU A 118 -0.46 9.73 -2.62
C LEU A 118 0.05 11.13 -2.30
N MET A 119 1.27 11.48 -2.72
CA MET A 119 1.80 12.85 -2.56
C MET A 119 1.06 13.86 -3.43
N GLU A 120 0.54 13.45 -4.58
CA GLU A 120 -0.19 14.30 -5.51
C GLU A 120 -1.66 14.42 -5.15
N HIS A 121 -2.31 13.33 -4.76
CA HIS A 121 -3.76 13.23 -4.59
C HIS A 121 -4.22 13.14 -3.14
N GLY A 122 -3.32 12.78 -2.22
CA GLY A 122 -3.66 12.57 -0.81
C GLY A 122 -3.99 13.87 -0.08
N LYS A 123 -5.07 13.85 0.70
CA LYS A 123 -5.51 14.97 1.56
C LYS A 123 -5.20 14.71 3.03
N GLY A 124 -4.95 13.45 3.40
CA GLY A 124 -4.63 13.01 4.74
C GLY A 124 -3.13 12.86 5.00
N GLN A 125 -2.80 12.01 5.93
CA GLN A 125 -1.42 11.69 6.30
C GLN A 125 -1.21 10.19 6.31
N LEU A 126 -0.16 9.72 5.62
CA LEU A 126 0.32 8.35 5.70
C LEU A 126 1.59 8.30 6.56
N CYS A 127 1.55 7.53 7.64
CA CYS A 127 2.71 7.16 8.45
C CYS A 127 3.00 5.68 8.20
N PHE A 128 4.21 5.34 7.81
CA PHE A 128 4.55 3.95 7.52
C PHE A 128 5.97 3.61 7.92
N THR A 129 6.21 2.33 8.22
CA THR A 129 7.54 1.77 8.35
C THR A 129 7.92 1.01 7.08
N THR A 130 9.20 0.96 6.76
CA THR A 130 9.73 0.24 5.61
C THR A 130 11.21 -0.11 5.81
N HIS A 131 11.62 -1.25 5.30
CA HIS A 131 13.04 -1.62 5.17
C HIS A 131 13.62 -1.20 3.81
N ASN A 132 12.77 -0.69 2.92
CA ASN A 132 13.14 -0.30 1.58
C ASN A 132 13.64 1.15 1.53
N VAL A 133 14.74 1.37 0.86
CA VAL A 133 15.34 2.71 0.70
C VAL A 133 14.79 3.50 -0.50
N GLY A 134 14.05 2.86 -1.42
CA GLY A 134 13.42 3.52 -2.57
C GLY A 134 12.53 4.70 -2.19
N PRO A 135 11.64 4.57 -1.18
CA PRO A 135 10.81 5.67 -0.67
C PRO A 135 11.59 6.92 -0.27
N MET A 136 12.82 6.76 0.21
CA MET A 136 13.65 7.91 0.61
C MET A 136 13.98 8.85 -0.57
N ASP A 137 14.15 8.29 -1.78
CA ASP A 137 14.41 9.10 -2.96
C ASP A 137 13.15 9.81 -3.45
N VAL A 138 11.99 9.17 -3.36
CA VAL A 138 10.68 9.78 -3.64
C VAL A 138 10.41 10.95 -2.68
N LEU A 139 10.67 10.74 -1.39
CA LEU A 139 10.45 11.74 -0.33
C LEU A 139 11.58 12.76 -0.20
N ARG A 140 12.61 12.72 -1.04
CA ARG A 140 13.82 13.56 -0.98
C ARG A 140 13.54 15.05 -0.82
N ARG A 141 12.46 15.56 -1.42
CA ARG A 141 12.08 16.98 -1.30
C ARG A 141 11.30 17.31 -0.02
N ARG A 142 10.84 16.27 0.70
CA ARG A 142 10.08 16.38 1.95
C ARG A 142 10.95 15.94 3.15
N LYS A 143 12.03 16.65 3.39
CA LYS A 143 13.09 16.30 4.36
C LYS A 143 12.62 15.94 5.77
N LYS A 144 11.51 16.53 6.22
CA LYS A 144 10.93 16.26 7.54
C LYS A 144 10.02 15.02 7.58
N SER A 145 9.94 14.27 6.48
CA SER A 145 9.06 13.10 6.36
C SER A 145 9.81 11.77 6.49
N ILE A 146 11.11 11.81 6.83
CA ILE A 146 11.94 10.60 6.96
C ILE A 146 12.60 10.63 8.32
N ASP A 147 12.36 9.61 9.10
CA ASP A 147 13.02 9.33 10.37
C ASP A 147 13.65 7.93 10.31
N PHE A 148 14.77 7.75 10.99
CA PHE A 148 15.47 6.47 11.09
C PHE A 148 15.27 5.88 12.48
N LEU A 149 14.74 4.66 12.53
CA LEU A 149 14.64 3.89 13.75
C LEU A 149 15.89 3.02 13.88
N SER A 150 16.67 3.22 14.95
CA SER A 150 17.91 2.52 15.18
C SER A 150 17.76 1.35 16.15
N GLU A 151 18.75 0.45 16.17
CA GLU A 151 18.82 -0.71 17.07
C GLU A 151 18.80 -0.32 18.57
N ASN A 152 19.24 0.90 18.90
CA ASN A 152 19.19 1.41 20.28
C ASN A 152 17.83 2.02 20.66
N HIS A 153 16.78 1.76 19.87
CA HIS A 153 15.40 2.25 20.05
C HIS A 153 15.27 3.78 20.04
N LYS A 154 16.19 4.49 19.35
CA LYS A 154 16.10 5.93 19.13
C LYS A 154 15.63 6.24 17.74
N ILE A 155 14.93 7.38 17.61
CA ILE A 155 14.49 7.93 16.34
C ILE A 155 15.42 9.08 15.98
N TYR A 156 16.02 9.00 14.80
CA TYR A 156 16.89 10.03 14.25
C TYR A 156 16.22 10.68 13.04
N PRO A 157 15.87 11.97 13.10
CA PRO A 157 15.33 12.65 11.95
C PRO A 157 16.40 12.80 10.87
N TRP A 158 16.01 12.66 9.62
CA TRP A 158 16.93 12.93 8.55
C TRP A 158 17.30 14.40 8.48
N THR A 159 18.58 14.70 8.71
CA THR A 159 19.17 15.99 8.52
C THR A 159 19.93 16.01 7.20
N ALA A 160 19.43 16.76 6.20
CA ALA A 160 20.07 16.80 4.88
C ALA A 160 21.43 17.46 4.94
N ASN A 161 22.46 16.70 4.62
CA ASN A 161 23.82 17.21 4.38
C ASN A 161 24.11 17.21 2.88
N GLY A 162 24.01 18.37 2.24
CA GLY A 162 24.39 18.56 0.83
C GLY A 162 23.44 17.92 -0.20
N ASN A 163 24.00 17.59 -1.37
CA ASN A 163 23.26 17.05 -2.52
C ASN A 163 23.15 15.51 -2.55
N TYR A 164 23.50 14.85 -1.46
CA TYR A 164 23.47 13.38 -1.42
C TYR A 164 22.05 12.86 -1.27
N SER A 165 21.75 11.74 -1.95
CA SER A 165 20.50 10.99 -1.78
C SER A 165 20.44 10.39 -0.37
N PRO A 166 19.29 10.47 0.36
CA PRO A 166 19.14 9.84 1.66
C PRO A 166 19.40 8.34 1.60
N ALA A 167 18.93 7.68 0.56
CA ALA A 167 19.15 6.25 0.33
C ALA A 167 20.63 5.90 0.21
N LYS A 168 21.43 6.75 -0.47
CA LYS A 168 22.87 6.55 -0.60
C LYS A 168 23.60 6.75 0.73
N LEU A 169 23.23 7.79 1.51
CA LEU A 169 23.82 8.03 2.82
C LEU A 169 23.51 6.88 3.78
N TYR A 170 22.28 6.35 3.75
CA TYR A 170 21.88 5.22 4.57
C TYR A 170 22.66 3.94 4.23
N ARG A 171 22.76 3.59 2.92
CA ARG A 171 23.50 2.41 2.46
C ARG A 171 25.00 2.48 2.77
N ASN A 172 25.57 3.68 2.84
CA ASN A 172 26.98 3.89 3.15
C ASN A 172 27.24 4.05 4.66
N GLY A 173 26.25 3.77 5.54
CA GLY A 173 26.41 3.91 6.98
C GLY A 173 26.68 5.35 7.46
N MET A 174 26.40 6.36 6.62
CA MET A 174 26.66 7.77 6.92
C MET A 174 25.51 8.45 7.70
N ILE A 175 24.49 7.69 8.07
CA ILE A 175 23.37 8.14 8.90
C ILE A 175 23.51 7.47 10.27
N GLU A 176 23.44 8.27 11.34
CA GLU A 176 23.48 7.74 12.70
C GLU A 176 22.34 6.75 12.92
N GLY A 177 22.65 5.56 13.44
CA GLY A 177 21.71 4.47 13.62
C GLY A 177 21.50 3.57 12.40
N SER A 178 22.23 3.76 11.30
CA SER A 178 22.25 2.80 10.19
C SER A 178 22.80 1.46 10.63
N PRO A 179 22.17 0.32 10.25
CA PRO A 179 22.54 -0.98 10.79
C PRO A 179 23.91 -1.49 10.32
N PHE A 180 24.49 -0.96 9.25
CA PHE A 180 25.80 -1.44 8.73
C PHE A 180 26.64 -0.34 8.10
N ASN A 181 27.90 -0.32 8.51
CA ASN A 181 28.99 0.14 7.65
C ASN A 181 29.63 -1.08 7.02
N VAL A 182 29.18 -1.46 5.82
CA VAL A 182 29.65 -2.68 5.12
C VAL A 182 31.12 -2.53 4.68
N ASP A 183 31.63 -1.30 4.60
CA ASP A 183 33.02 -0.99 4.25
C ASP A 183 34.00 -1.25 5.42
N SER A 184 33.53 -1.70 6.59
CA SER A 184 34.35 -2.05 7.75
C SER A 184 34.58 -3.55 7.93
N ILE A 185 34.18 -4.37 6.95
CA ILE A 185 34.47 -5.81 6.93
C ILE A 185 35.66 -6.04 6.01
N ASP A 186 36.84 -5.68 6.48
CA ASP A 186 38.15 -6.15 5.98
C ASP A 186 38.70 -7.23 6.94
#